data_b96f41fbeb460507afcc01f119c88d4f
#
_entry.id   b96f41fbeb460507afcc01f119c88d4f
#
_cell.length_a   1.000
_cell.length_b   1.000
_cell.length_c   1.000
_cell.angle_alpha   90.00
_cell.angle_beta   90.00
_cell.angle_gamma   90.00
#
_symmetry.space_group_name_H-M   'P 1'
#
loop_
_entity.id
_entity.type
_entity.pdbx_description
1 polymer ?
#
loop_
_entity_poly.entity_id
_entity_poly.type
_entity_poly.pdbx_seq_one_letter_code
_entity_poly.pdbx_strand_id
1 'polypeptide(L)'
;MATPKKIKLHKQEYLEIEWDNGKVYKYPLKFLRDESPDAGNKGETILWKHYSPPPQEPDKPGKYEIEKIDLVGNYAIQITWKDGYNYGIYSWDLLERFGEYLEVKNNLHQDFEHHNE
;
A
#
# COMPACT_ATOMS: atom_id res chain seq x y z
N MET A 1 -8.78 17.51 -2.94
CA MET A 1 -8.03 16.25 -2.98
C MET A 1 -6.59 16.53 -3.32
N ALA A 2 -5.68 15.96 -2.55
CA ALA A 2 -4.27 16.19 -2.81
C ALA A 2 -3.79 15.35 -3.98
N THR A 3 -2.77 15.84 -4.67
CA THR A 3 -2.16 15.15 -5.79
C THR A 3 -0.68 14.93 -5.48
N PRO A 4 -0.13 13.80 -5.86
CA PRO A 4 1.29 13.58 -5.63
C PRO A 4 2.13 14.58 -6.42
N LYS A 5 3.10 15.14 -5.72
CA LYS A 5 4.07 16.03 -6.32
C LYS A 5 5.34 15.28 -6.67
N LYS A 6 5.64 14.24 -5.91
CA LYS A 6 6.84 13.45 -6.10
C LYS A 6 6.62 12.04 -5.55
N ILE A 7 7.05 11.04 -6.28
CA ILE A 7 6.97 9.66 -5.86
C ILE A 7 8.35 9.06 -5.97
N LYS A 8 8.84 8.46 -4.88
CA LYS A 8 10.20 7.94 -4.84
C LYS A 8 10.23 6.59 -4.13
N LEU A 9 10.88 5.63 -4.74
CA LEU A 9 11.07 4.31 -4.15
C LEU A 9 12.40 4.28 -3.42
N HIS A 10 12.38 3.87 -2.14
CA HIS A 10 13.59 3.80 -1.32
C HIS A 10 13.99 2.36 -1.07
N LYS A 11 14.98 1.89 -1.79
CA LYS A 11 15.65 0.60 -1.54
C LYS A 11 14.73 -0.60 -1.40
N GLN A 12 13.62 -0.64 -2.11
CA GLN A 12 12.66 -1.73 -2.00
C GLN A 12 12.16 -1.92 -0.57
N GLU A 13 12.16 -0.85 0.21
CA GLU A 13 11.64 -0.90 1.57
C GLU A 13 10.36 -0.13 1.72
N TYR A 14 10.31 1.07 1.15
CA TYR A 14 9.10 1.87 1.22
C TYR A 14 9.02 2.82 0.03
N LEU A 15 7.80 3.23 -0.25
CA LEU A 15 7.50 4.22 -1.28
C LEU A 15 7.21 5.54 -0.57
N GLU A 16 7.89 6.59 -0.96
CA GLU A 16 7.67 7.91 -0.39
C GLU A 16 6.88 8.75 -1.38
N ILE A 17 5.81 9.35 -0.91
CA ILE A 17 5.02 10.26 -1.74
C ILE A 17 4.95 11.61 -1.07
N GLU A 18 5.38 12.62 -1.79
CA GLU A 18 5.23 14.00 -1.35
C GLU A 18 4.01 14.56 -2.06
N TRP A 19 3.07 15.09 -1.30
CA TRP A 19 1.80 15.58 -1.80
C TRP A 19 1.85 17.09 -1.98
N ASP A 20 0.96 17.60 -2.84
CA ASP A 20 0.95 19.04 -3.13
C ASP A 20 0.46 19.88 -1.96
N ASN A 21 -0.08 19.26 -0.92
CA ASN A 21 -0.48 19.96 0.29
C ASN A 21 0.64 20.01 1.34
N GLY A 22 1.84 19.59 0.97
CA GLY A 22 2.99 19.63 1.87
C GLY A 22 3.19 18.38 2.69
N LYS A 23 2.27 17.45 2.64
CA LYS A 23 2.42 16.21 3.42
C LYS A 23 3.34 15.24 2.69
N VAL A 24 4.08 14.46 3.48
CA VAL A 24 4.95 13.42 2.95
C VAL A 24 4.64 12.14 3.72
N TYR A 25 4.27 11.09 2.99
CA TYR A 25 3.97 9.81 3.59
C TYR A 25 4.92 8.75 3.08
N LYS A 26 5.29 7.82 3.95
CA LYS A 26 6.15 6.70 3.61
C LYS A 26 5.34 5.42 3.75
N TYR A 27 5.21 4.70 2.66
CA TYR A 27 4.36 3.51 2.60
C TYR A 27 5.26 2.27 2.55
N PRO A 28 5.28 1.45 3.61
CA PRO A 28 6.04 0.21 3.53
C PRO A 28 5.51 -0.64 2.38
N LEU A 29 6.40 -1.26 1.62
CA LEU A 29 5.98 -2.04 0.46
C LEU A 29 5.11 -3.22 0.87
N LYS A 30 5.42 -3.83 1.99
CA LYS A 30 4.58 -4.92 2.49
C LYS A 30 3.15 -4.44 2.73
N PHE A 31 2.99 -3.26 3.31
CA PHE A 31 1.67 -2.69 3.54
C PHE A 31 0.94 -2.46 2.23
N LEU A 32 1.62 -1.85 1.26
CA LEU A 32 0.98 -1.57 -0.02
C LEU A 32 0.53 -2.86 -0.71
N ARG A 33 1.35 -3.90 -0.65
CA ARG A 33 0.99 -5.17 -1.28
C ARG A 33 -0.14 -5.86 -0.55
N ASP A 34 -0.07 -5.91 0.77
CA ASP A 34 -1.08 -6.59 1.56
C ASP A 34 -2.42 -5.87 1.49
N GLU A 35 -2.40 -4.56 1.33
CA GLU A 35 -3.62 -3.74 1.25
C GLU A 35 -3.95 -3.37 -0.18
N SER A 36 -3.48 -4.11 -1.15
CA SER A 36 -3.75 -3.83 -2.55
C SER A 36 -5.25 -3.70 -2.79
N PRO A 37 -5.68 -2.70 -3.58
CA PRO A 37 -7.10 -2.52 -3.86
C PRO A 37 -7.76 -3.74 -4.46
N ASP A 38 -7.01 -4.52 -5.22
CA ASP A 38 -7.53 -5.75 -5.78
C ASP A 38 -7.84 -6.75 -4.66
N ALA A 39 -7.02 -6.77 -3.64
CA ALA A 39 -7.25 -7.63 -2.49
C ALA A 39 -8.46 -7.17 -1.69
N GLY A 40 -8.82 -5.91 -1.80
CA GLY A 40 -9.99 -5.39 -1.12
C GLY A 40 -11.30 -6.06 -1.53
N ASN A 41 -11.33 -6.61 -2.71
CA ASN A 41 -12.51 -7.31 -3.18
C ASN A 41 -12.77 -8.59 -2.41
N LYS A 42 -11.83 -9.03 -1.65
CA LYS A 42 -12.03 -10.22 -0.83
C LYS A 42 -13.20 -10.09 0.10
N GLY A 43 -13.46 -8.90 0.58
CA GLY A 43 -14.56 -8.69 1.50
C GLY A 43 -15.89 -9.12 0.91
N GLU A 44 -16.11 -8.79 -0.33
CA GLU A 44 -17.34 -9.11 -0.99
C GLU A 44 -17.50 -10.59 -1.20
N THR A 45 -16.45 -11.26 -1.59
CA THR A 45 -16.52 -12.67 -1.85
C THR A 45 -16.60 -13.47 -0.57
N ILE A 46 -16.02 -12.99 0.48
CA ILE A 46 -16.03 -13.72 1.74
C ILE A 46 -17.39 -13.81 2.34
N LEU A 47 -18.22 -12.80 2.13
CA LEU A 47 -19.51 -12.72 2.80
C LEU A 47 -20.35 -13.95 2.61
N TRP A 48 -20.22 -14.61 1.51
CA TRP A 48 -21.09 -15.73 1.27
C TRP A 48 -20.42 -16.93 0.64
N LYS A 49 -19.15 -16.90 0.53
CA LYS A 49 -18.45 -18.04 0.01
C LYS A 49 -18.08 -19.05 1.07
N HIS A 50 -17.84 -18.66 2.23
CA HIS A 50 -17.59 -19.57 3.34
C HIS A 50 -16.74 -20.77 3.04
N TYR A 51 -15.94 -20.71 2.04
CA TYR A 51 -15.09 -21.82 1.77
C TYR A 51 -13.73 -21.54 2.35
N SER A 52 -12.99 -22.57 2.55
CA SER A 52 -11.61 -22.42 2.97
C SER A 52 -10.90 -21.61 1.92
N PRO A 53 -10.06 -20.66 2.32
CA PRO A 53 -9.23 -20.00 1.33
C PRO A 53 -8.37 -21.06 0.64
N PRO A 54 -8.00 -20.81 -0.62
CA PRO A 54 -7.13 -21.76 -1.29
C PRO A 54 -5.88 -21.99 -0.46
N PRO A 55 -5.28 -23.16 -0.58
CA PRO A 55 -4.05 -23.41 0.16
C PRO A 55 -3.09 -22.28 -0.08
N GLN A 56 -2.50 -21.79 0.98
CA GLN A 56 -1.56 -20.70 0.84
C GLN A 56 -0.30 -21.22 0.19
N GLU A 57 -0.03 -20.72 -1.00
CA GLU A 57 1.22 -21.01 -1.63
C GLU A 57 2.30 -20.18 -0.98
N PRO A 58 3.52 -20.70 -0.92
CA PRO A 58 4.62 -19.87 -0.45
C PRO A 58 4.72 -18.60 -1.27
N ASP A 59 5.08 -17.52 -0.63
CA ASP A 59 5.27 -16.27 -1.35
C ASP A 59 6.34 -16.44 -2.40
N LYS A 60 6.05 -15.96 -3.59
CA LYS A 60 7.04 -15.97 -4.66
C LYS A 60 8.11 -14.94 -4.39
N PRO A 61 9.32 -15.17 -4.84
CA PRO A 61 10.35 -14.13 -4.73
C PRO A 61 9.85 -12.85 -5.41
N GLY A 62 10.08 -11.73 -4.79
CA GLY A 62 9.69 -10.45 -5.34
C GLY A 62 8.30 -9.99 -4.95
N LYS A 63 7.60 -10.72 -4.11
CA LYS A 63 6.24 -10.34 -3.71
C LYS A 63 6.19 -8.92 -3.13
N TYR A 64 7.20 -8.52 -2.40
CA TYR A 64 7.24 -7.20 -1.77
C TYR A 64 8.27 -6.29 -2.41
N GLU A 65 8.62 -6.57 -3.67
CA GLU A 65 9.54 -5.73 -4.41
C GLU A 65 8.83 -5.16 -5.63
N ILE A 66 9.05 -3.89 -5.89
CA ILE A 66 8.39 -3.22 -7.01
C ILE A 66 9.26 -3.32 -8.26
N GLU A 67 8.66 -3.77 -9.36
CA GLU A 67 9.33 -3.79 -10.64
C GLU A 67 9.15 -2.45 -11.36
N LYS A 68 7.93 -1.93 -11.38
CA LYS A 68 7.68 -0.62 -11.98
C LYS A 68 6.39 -0.03 -11.48
N ILE A 69 6.28 1.29 -11.66
CA ILE A 69 5.09 2.05 -11.28
C ILE A 69 4.66 2.84 -12.51
N ASP A 70 3.40 2.69 -12.89
CA ASP A 70 2.84 3.40 -14.03
C ASP A 70 1.72 4.34 -13.58
N LEU A 71 1.62 5.49 -14.23
CA LEU A 71 0.49 6.38 -13.98
C LEU A 71 -0.75 5.85 -14.66
N VAL A 72 -1.87 5.94 -13.98
CA VAL A 72 -3.17 5.57 -14.53
C VAL A 72 -3.98 6.86 -14.61
N GLY A 73 -4.14 7.39 -15.81
CA GLY A 73 -4.75 8.68 -15.98
C GLY A 73 -4.05 9.72 -15.13
N ASN A 74 -4.81 10.59 -14.50
CA ASN A 74 -4.26 11.57 -13.57
C ASN A 74 -4.77 11.35 -12.15
N TYR A 75 -5.19 10.12 -11.82
CA TYR A 75 -5.84 9.86 -10.54
C TYR A 75 -5.27 8.66 -9.78
N ALA A 76 -4.34 7.92 -10.36
CA ALA A 76 -3.88 6.69 -9.71
C ALA A 76 -2.53 6.25 -10.24
N ILE A 77 -1.93 5.29 -9.53
CA ILE A 77 -0.76 4.57 -10.01
C ILE A 77 -1.08 3.08 -10.01
N GLN A 78 -0.46 2.37 -10.93
CA GLN A 78 -0.51 0.93 -10.97
C GLN A 78 0.88 0.41 -10.63
N ILE A 79 0.96 -0.48 -9.67
CA ILE A 79 2.24 -1.04 -9.25
C ILE A 79 2.38 -2.44 -9.81
N THR A 80 3.49 -2.70 -10.49
CA THR A 80 3.85 -4.03 -10.92
C THR A 80 4.91 -4.55 -9.98
N TRP A 81 4.63 -5.67 -9.34
CA TRP A 81 5.54 -6.27 -8.38
C TRP A 81 6.42 -7.30 -9.08
N LYS A 82 7.58 -7.56 -8.52
CA LYS A 82 8.54 -8.44 -9.18
C LYS A 82 8.08 -9.89 -9.29
N ASP A 83 7.09 -10.29 -8.52
CA ASP A 83 6.52 -11.62 -8.65
C ASP A 83 5.47 -11.71 -9.76
N GLY A 84 5.25 -10.61 -10.48
CA GLY A 84 4.31 -10.59 -11.59
C GLY A 84 2.93 -10.03 -11.28
N TYR A 85 2.63 -9.80 -10.02
CA TYR A 85 1.33 -9.26 -9.64
C TYR A 85 1.25 -7.79 -10.07
N ASN A 86 0.22 -7.44 -10.83
CA ASN A 86 0.08 -6.07 -11.32
C ASN A 86 -1.36 -5.57 -11.33
N TYR A 87 -2.19 -6.13 -10.49
CA TYR A 87 -3.62 -5.78 -10.49
C TYR A 87 -3.95 -4.59 -9.59
N GLY A 88 -3.05 -4.18 -8.72
CA GLY A 88 -3.33 -3.11 -7.78
C GLY A 88 -3.23 -1.74 -8.41
N ILE A 89 -4.36 -1.04 -8.46
CA ILE A 89 -4.40 0.35 -8.91
C ILE A 89 -4.74 1.20 -7.69
N TYR A 90 -3.82 2.06 -7.31
CA TYR A 90 -3.92 2.86 -6.09
C TYR A 90 -4.27 4.28 -6.46
N SER A 91 -5.51 4.67 -6.18
CA SER A 91 -5.94 6.05 -6.45
C SER A 91 -5.28 7.00 -5.45
N TRP A 92 -5.24 8.28 -5.81
CA TRP A 92 -4.70 9.29 -4.89
C TRP A 92 -5.48 9.30 -3.59
N ASP A 93 -6.79 9.16 -3.68
CA ASP A 93 -7.65 9.14 -2.51
C ASP A 93 -7.30 7.97 -1.58
N LEU A 94 -7.11 6.81 -2.16
CA LEU A 94 -6.75 5.64 -1.38
C LEU A 94 -5.38 5.81 -0.72
N LEU A 95 -4.41 6.33 -1.48
CA LEU A 95 -3.07 6.54 -0.95
C LEU A 95 -3.06 7.57 0.17
N GLU A 96 -3.87 8.62 0.05
CA GLU A 96 -3.98 9.58 1.15
C GLU A 96 -4.53 8.92 2.40
N ARG A 97 -5.55 8.10 2.26
CA ARG A 97 -6.12 7.39 3.41
C ARG A 97 -5.11 6.45 4.04
N PHE A 98 -4.35 5.75 3.21
CA PHE A 98 -3.29 4.89 3.72
C PHE A 98 -2.25 5.70 4.48
N GLY A 99 -1.87 6.85 3.93
CA GLY A 99 -0.89 7.71 4.59
C GLY A 99 -1.37 8.19 5.94
N GLU A 100 -2.62 8.61 6.00
CA GLU A 100 -3.21 9.05 7.26
C GLU A 100 -3.27 7.92 8.27
N TYR A 101 -3.66 6.74 7.82
CA TYR A 101 -3.70 5.58 8.68
C TYR A 101 -2.32 5.24 9.24
N LEU A 102 -1.31 5.25 8.37
CA LEU A 102 0.04 4.93 8.79
C LEU A 102 0.59 5.98 9.76
N GLU A 103 0.25 7.24 9.54
CA GLU A 103 0.70 8.30 10.43
C GLU A 103 0.10 8.12 11.82
N VAL A 104 -1.19 7.84 11.89
CA VAL A 104 -1.85 7.62 13.18
C VAL A 104 -1.27 6.39 13.86
N LYS A 105 -1.06 5.33 13.12
CA LYS A 105 -0.51 4.11 13.67
C LYS A 105 0.88 4.32 14.24
N ASN A 106 1.71 5.06 13.52
CA ASN A 106 3.06 5.34 13.99
C ASN A 106 3.05 6.21 15.25
N ASN A 107 2.17 7.18 15.29
CA ASN A 107 2.06 8.04 16.45
C ASN A 107 1.60 7.26 17.69
N LEU A 108 0.62 6.39 17.49
CA LEU A 108 0.16 5.55 18.59
C LEU A 108 1.26 4.62 19.08
N HIS A 109 2.01 4.06 18.16
CA HIS A 109 3.10 3.18 18.52
C HIS A 109 4.18 3.92 19.29
N GLN A 110 4.51 5.12 18.85
CA GLN A 110 5.50 5.93 19.55
C GLN A 110 5.02 6.32 20.94
N ASP A 111 3.77 6.69 21.07
CA ASP A 111 3.21 7.04 22.38
C ASP A 111 3.26 5.84 23.29
N PHE A 112 2.95 4.68 22.79
CA PHE A 112 2.97 3.47 23.57
C PHE A 112 4.37 3.13 24.05
N GLU A 113 5.34 3.21 23.17
CA GLU A 113 6.73 2.95 23.52
C GLU A 113 7.23 3.96 24.55
N HIS A 114 6.92 5.21 24.33
CA HIS A 114 7.33 6.27 25.23
C HIS A 114 6.72 6.08 26.61
N HIS A 115 5.52 5.57 26.64
CA HIS A 115 4.77 5.36 27.86
C HIS A 115 5.35 4.21 28.70
N ASN A 116 6.02 3.30 28.08
CA ASN A 116 6.56 2.14 28.76
C ASN A 116 7.90 2.39 29.42
N GLU A 117 8.43 3.55 29.28
CA GLU A 117 9.67 3.89 29.97
C GLU A 117 9.39 4.39 31.40
#